data_2c1496a690be8c47d911be9dfdab7d22
#
_entry.id   2c1496a690be8c47d911be9dfdab7d22
#
_cell.length_a   1.000
_cell.length_b   1.000
_cell.length_c   1.000
_cell.angle_alpha   90.00
_cell.angle_beta   90.00
_cell.angle_gamma   90.00
#
_symmetry.space_group_name_H-M   'P 1'
#
loop_
_entity.id
_entity.type
_entity.pdbx_description
1 polymer ?
#
loop_
_entity_poly.entity_id
_entity_poly.type
_entity_poly.pdbx_seq_one_letter_code
_entity_poly.pdbx_strand_id
1 'polypeptide(L)'
;MITDEKESWAAEIADHVKKQFGIAVNQATPIHKGWLNVKWKMETDQAPIFVKFYHPDRYKLHLHPEKRTAIERTLELQNGLNLSGVRCPGVYPHHDRFIQETSTGLHYAVLEWVEGDPKPAGCLNEAEMFELGQHTGKMHKWLQSARPLDKPAWQPDKEGYLREWRKNWNQAMEAGDEIVLEWQRRS
;
A
#
# COMPACT_ATOMS: atom_id res chain seq x y z
N MET A 1 -24.78 -6.41 4.79
CA MET A 1 -24.00 -7.52 4.19
C MET A 1 -22.51 -7.20 4.03
N ILE A 2 -22.08 -6.17 3.24
CA ILE A 2 -20.64 -5.85 3.09
C ILE A 2 -20.01 -5.28 4.37
N THR A 3 -20.75 -4.63 5.23
CA THR A 3 -20.29 -4.05 6.49
C THR A 3 -19.99 -5.14 7.52
N ASP A 4 -20.89 -6.11 7.66
CA ASP A 4 -20.77 -7.20 8.63
C ASP A 4 -19.55 -8.10 8.37
N GLU A 5 -19.24 -8.33 7.08
CA GLU A 5 -18.08 -9.14 6.69
C GLU A 5 -16.75 -8.45 7.04
N LYS A 6 -16.66 -7.13 6.82
CA LYS A 6 -15.46 -6.36 7.20
C LYS A 6 -15.25 -6.28 8.69
N GLU A 7 -16.31 -6.23 9.47
CA GLU A 7 -16.26 -6.26 10.94
C GLU A 7 -15.80 -7.64 11.44
N SER A 8 -16.27 -8.72 10.82
CA SER A 8 -15.83 -10.07 11.12
C SER A 8 -14.34 -10.27 10.83
N TRP A 9 -13.84 -9.78 9.69
CA TRP A 9 -12.41 -9.83 9.36
C TRP A 9 -11.57 -9.02 10.35
N ALA A 10 -12.04 -7.81 10.71
CA ALA A 10 -11.34 -6.97 11.66
C ALA A 10 -11.22 -7.65 13.04
N ALA A 11 -12.27 -8.28 13.51
CA ALA A 11 -12.29 -9.00 14.79
C ALA A 11 -11.32 -10.20 14.77
N GLU A 12 -11.36 -11.03 13.71
CA GLU A 12 -10.46 -12.17 13.58
C GLU A 12 -8.99 -11.73 13.51
N ILE A 13 -8.69 -10.69 12.73
CA ILE A 13 -7.34 -10.13 12.64
C ILE A 13 -6.90 -9.56 13.99
N ALA A 14 -7.78 -8.87 14.73
CA ALA A 14 -7.47 -8.33 16.05
C ALA A 14 -7.10 -9.44 17.04
N ASP A 15 -7.84 -10.54 17.06
CA ASP A 15 -7.53 -11.70 17.88
C ASP A 15 -6.19 -12.35 17.48
N HIS A 16 -5.91 -12.40 16.18
CA HIS A 16 -4.66 -12.95 15.69
C HIS A 16 -3.47 -12.03 16.00
N VAL A 17 -3.62 -10.70 15.90
CA VAL A 17 -2.62 -9.70 16.32
C VAL A 17 -2.30 -9.88 17.81
N LYS A 18 -3.30 -10.05 18.66
CA LYS A 18 -3.08 -10.32 20.08
C LYS A 18 -2.27 -11.60 20.32
N LYS A 19 -2.58 -12.67 19.59
CA LYS A 19 -1.87 -13.95 19.74
C LYS A 19 -0.43 -13.89 19.25
N GLN A 20 -0.18 -13.20 18.13
CA GLN A 20 1.13 -13.20 17.49
C GLN A 20 2.06 -12.11 18.06
N PHE A 21 1.54 -10.91 18.26
CA PHE A 21 2.34 -9.76 18.67
C PHE A 21 2.20 -9.41 20.16
N GLY A 22 1.27 -10.02 20.88
CA GLY A 22 0.97 -9.67 22.27
C GLY A 22 0.30 -8.29 22.40
N ILE A 23 -0.25 -7.74 21.33
CA ILE A 23 -0.88 -6.42 21.27
C ILE A 23 -2.40 -6.58 21.34
N ALA A 24 -3.02 -6.09 22.41
CA ALA A 24 -4.47 -6.15 22.55
C ALA A 24 -5.14 -5.00 21.79
N VAL A 25 -6.01 -5.33 20.86
CA VAL A 25 -6.79 -4.37 20.08
C VAL A 25 -8.06 -4.01 20.81
N ASN A 26 -8.27 -2.72 21.07
CA ASN A 26 -9.45 -2.18 21.77
C ASN A 26 -10.55 -1.76 20.79
N GLN A 27 -10.15 -1.21 19.63
CA GLN A 27 -11.06 -0.70 18.60
C GLN A 27 -10.41 -0.78 17.22
N ALA A 28 -11.18 -1.16 16.19
CA ALA A 28 -10.77 -1.15 14.81
C ALA A 28 -11.63 -0.15 14.02
N THR A 29 -11.00 0.90 13.51
CA THR A 29 -11.65 1.94 12.71
C THR A 29 -11.29 1.78 11.23
N PRO A 30 -12.25 1.55 10.33
CA PRO A 30 -11.97 1.36 8.91
C PRO A 30 -11.49 2.65 8.26
N ILE A 31 -10.50 2.53 7.37
CA ILE A 31 -9.98 3.65 6.58
C ILE A 31 -10.51 3.52 5.16
N HIS A 32 -11.38 4.46 4.76
CA HIS A 32 -12.08 4.45 3.47
C HIS A 32 -11.28 5.08 2.31
N LYS A 33 -10.10 5.65 2.58
CA LYS A 33 -9.25 6.26 1.54
C LYS A 33 -8.48 5.17 0.78
N GLY A 34 -8.59 5.17 -0.56
CA GLY A 34 -7.86 4.26 -1.47
C GLY A 34 -8.69 3.07 -1.94
N TRP A 35 -8.50 2.68 -3.20
CA TRP A 35 -9.38 1.77 -3.94
C TRP A 35 -9.10 0.26 -3.72
N LEU A 36 -7.88 -0.11 -3.39
CA LEU A 36 -7.45 -1.51 -3.51
C LEU A 36 -7.42 -2.30 -2.20
N ASN A 37 -7.26 -1.64 -1.06
CA ASN A 37 -7.02 -2.33 0.21
C ASN A 37 -8.08 -1.99 1.24
N VAL A 38 -8.55 -3.00 1.93
CA VAL A 38 -9.22 -2.81 3.22
C VAL A 38 -8.14 -2.52 4.26
N LYS A 39 -8.37 -1.50 5.06
CA LYS A 39 -7.38 -0.99 6.02
C LYS A 39 -8.10 -0.57 7.28
N TRP A 40 -7.42 -0.74 8.41
CA TRP A 40 -7.91 -0.26 9.70
C TRP A 40 -6.83 0.51 10.45
N LYS A 41 -7.24 1.55 11.15
CA LYS A 41 -6.54 2.03 12.33
C LYS A 41 -7.03 1.19 13.49
N MET A 42 -6.15 0.53 14.19
CA MET A 42 -6.49 -0.24 15.37
C MET A 42 -5.90 0.43 16.60
N GLU A 43 -6.77 0.89 17.51
CA GLU A 43 -6.38 1.37 18.82
C GLU A 43 -6.03 0.16 19.70
N THR A 44 -4.91 0.23 20.41
CA THR A 44 -4.38 -0.89 21.18
C THR A 44 -4.07 -0.50 22.62
N ASP A 45 -3.67 -1.45 23.43
CA ASP A 45 -3.17 -1.23 24.80
C ASP A 45 -1.75 -0.62 24.83
N GLN A 46 -1.10 -0.46 23.69
CA GLN A 46 0.22 0.14 23.52
C GLN A 46 0.13 1.43 22.70
N ALA A 47 0.47 1.34 21.43
CA ALA A 47 0.33 2.43 20.46
C ALA A 47 -0.61 2.01 19.33
N PRO A 48 -1.32 2.95 18.71
CA PRO A 48 -2.14 2.61 17.54
C PRO A 48 -1.31 1.94 16.45
N ILE A 49 -1.93 0.99 15.75
CA ILE A 49 -1.33 0.30 14.61
C ILE A 49 -2.16 0.49 13.35
N PHE A 50 -1.49 0.41 12.21
CA PHE A 50 -2.14 0.35 10.90
C PHE A 50 -2.14 -1.08 10.42
N VAL A 51 -3.32 -1.61 10.11
CA VAL A 51 -3.46 -2.97 9.56
C VAL A 51 -3.90 -2.88 8.11
N LYS A 52 -3.09 -3.48 7.24
CA LYS A 52 -3.36 -3.60 5.81
C LYS A 52 -3.79 -5.02 5.49
N PHE A 53 -5.03 -5.19 5.08
CA PHE A 53 -5.61 -6.47 4.71
C PHE A 53 -5.54 -6.70 3.20
N TYR A 54 -5.12 -7.90 2.82
CA TYR A 54 -5.02 -8.34 1.43
C TYR A 54 -6.23 -9.21 1.09
N HIS A 55 -7.26 -8.58 0.53
CA HIS A 55 -8.52 -9.24 0.21
C HIS A 55 -8.31 -10.49 -0.65
N PRO A 56 -8.90 -11.67 -0.27
CA PRO A 56 -8.65 -12.95 -0.94
C PRO A 56 -8.93 -12.90 -2.45
N ASP A 57 -10.07 -12.34 -2.86
CA ASP A 57 -10.49 -12.30 -4.26
C ASP A 57 -9.64 -11.37 -5.12
N ARG A 58 -9.06 -10.32 -4.51
CA ARG A 58 -8.26 -9.32 -5.23
C ARG A 58 -6.81 -9.72 -5.35
N TYR A 59 -6.22 -10.18 -4.25
CA TYR A 59 -4.81 -10.52 -4.18
C TYR A 59 -4.56 -11.99 -4.52
N LYS A 60 -5.48 -12.87 -4.13
CA LYS A 60 -5.39 -14.33 -4.32
C LYS A 60 -4.05 -14.89 -3.84
N LEU A 61 -3.57 -14.42 -2.67
CA LEU A 61 -2.25 -14.79 -2.16
C LEU A 61 -2.13 -16.28 -1.84
N HIS A 62 -3.25 -16.91 -1.50
CA HIS A 62 -3.34 -18.36 -1.31
C HIS A 62 -3.13 -19.16 -2.61
N LEU A 63 -3.37 -18.56 -3.78
CA LEU A 63 -3.16 -19.18 -5.10
C LEU A 63 -1.84 -18.74 -5.75
N HIS A 64 -1.25 -17.63 -5.30
CA HIS A 64 -0.12 -16.97 -5.93
C HIS A 64 1.02 -16.70 -4.93
N PRO A 65 1.80 -17.73 -4.54
CA PRO A 65 2.91 -17.57 -3.60
C PRO A 65 3.98 -16.59 -4.11
N GLU A 66 4.15 -16.46 -5.42
CA GLU A 66 5.06 -15.48 -6.03
C GLU A 66 4.64 -14.03 -5.75
N LYS A 67 3.33 -13.74 -5.72
CA LYS A 67 2.81 -12.42 -5.35
C LYS A 67 3.05 -12.14 -3.86
N ARG A 68 2.81 -13.14 -3.02
CA ARG A 68 3.11 -13.04 -1.59
C ARG A 68 4.58 -12.71 -1.37
N THR A 69 5.48 -13.44 -2.01
CA THR A 69 6.92 -13.19 -1.94
C THR A 69 7.29 -11.78 -2.41
N ALA A 70 6.67 -11.29 -3.49
CA ALA A 70 6.92 -9.95 -4.00
C ALA A 70 6.46 -8.85 -3.01
N ILE A 71 5.33 -9.07 -2.31
CA ILE A 71 4.84 -8.14 -1.28
C ILE A 71 5.73 -8.21 -0.05
N GLU A 72 6.14 -9.40 0.41
CA GLU A 72 7.09 -9.58 1.52
C GLU A 72 8.37 -8.78 1.28
N ARG A 73 8.99 -8.92 0.10
CA ARG A 73 10.19 -8.15 -0.28
C ARG A 73 9.96 -6.64 -0.25
N THR A 74 8.77 -6.19 -0.66
CA THR A 74 8.43 -4.76 -0.63
C THR A 74 8.32 -4.25 0.81
N LEU A 75 7.71 -5.03 1.70
CA LEU A 75 7.58 -4.70 3.12
C LEU A 75 8.94 -4.75 3.84
N GLU A 76 9.78 -5.72 3.49
CA GLU A 76 11.16 -5.80 3.97
C GLU A 76 11.97 -4.55 3.58
N LEU A 77 11.89 -4.10 2.32
CA LEU A 77 12.52 -2.86 1.88
C LEU A 77 11.98 -1.64 2.64
N GLN A 78 10.67 -1.54 2.82
CA GLN A 78 10.07 -0.46 3.59
C GLN A 78 10.58 -0.46 5.03
N ASN A 79 10.64 -1.63 5.66
CA ASN A 79 11.16 -1.75 7.02
C ASN A 79 12.64 -1.37 7.10
N GLY A 80 13.46 -1.80 6.13
CA GLY A 80 14.87 -1.42 6.03
C GLY A 80 15.06 0.09 5.86
N LEU A 81 14.21 0.74 5.07
CA LEU A 81 14.18 2.21 4.92
C LEU A 81 13.87 2.90 6.25
N ASN A 82 12.84 2.44 6.96
CA ASN A 82 12.48 2.97 8.28
C ASN A 82 13.66 2.85 9.27
N LEU A 83 14.25 1.66 9.38
CA LEU A 83 15.40 1.41 10.24
C LEU A 83 16.64 2.23 9.87
N SER A 84 16.78 2.66 8.62
CA SER A 84 17.84 3.54 8.14
C SER A 84 17.58 5.03 8.38
N GLY A 85 16.45 5.38 9.01
CA GLY A 85 16.08 6.76 9.34
C GLY A 85 15.34 7.50 8.21
N VAL A 86 14.87 6.79 7.19
CA VAL A 86 13.91 7.36 6.23
C VAL A 86 12.53 7.39 6.90
N ARG A 87 11.87 8.54 6.89
CA ARG A 87 10.53 8.68 7.48
C ARG A 87 9.49 7.94 6.63
N CYS A 88 9.21 6.72 7.00
CA CYS A 88 8.11 5.90 6.49
C CYS A 88 7.61 4.99 7.61
N PRO A 89 6.38 4.51 7.59
CA PRO A 89 5.87 3.61 8.61
C PRO A 89 6.74 2.35 8.73
N GLY A 90 7.14 2.01 9.95
CA GLY A 90 7.78 0.73 10.25
C GLY A 90 6.80 -0.42 10.00
N VAL A 91 7.30 -1.58 9.68
CA VAL A 91 6.51 -2.80 9.49
C VAL A 91 6.86 -3.78 10.59
N TYR A 92 5.86 -4.33 11.27
CA TYR A 92 6.08 -5.28 12.36
C TYR A 92 6.18 -6.70 11.80
N PRO A 93 7.38 -7.33 11.83
CA PRO A 93 7.53 -8.73 11.45
C PRO A 93 7.13 -9.64 12.60
N HIS A 94 6.70 -10.84 12.26
CA HIS A 94 6.58 -11.95 13.21
C HIS A 94 7.16 -13.21 12.57
N HIS A 95 8.10 -13.88 13.24
CA HIS A 95 8.86 -15.01 12.71
C HIS A 95 9.47 -14.73 11.32
N ASP A 96 10.13 -13.57 11.17
CA ASP A 96 10.77 -13.11 9.93
C ASP A 96 9.79 -12.96 8.72
N ARG A 97 8.50 -12.84 9.02
CA ARG A 97 7.46 -12.61 8.01
C ARG A 97 6.71 -11.32 8.27
N PHE A 98 6.49 -10.55 7.23
CA PHE A 98 5.71 -9.30 7.28
C PHE A 98 4.24 -9.53 6.96
N ILE A 99 3.92 -10.52 6.11
CA ILE A 99 2.54 -10.93 5.86
C ILE A 99 2.18 -12.05 6.83
N GLN A 100 1.20 -11.78 7.66
CA GLN A 100 0.62 -12.74 8.58
C GLN A 100 -0.58 -13.43 7.92
N GLU A 101 -0.90 -14.64 8.38
CA GLU A 101 -2.02 -15.43 7.90
C GLU A 101 -2.80 -16.00 9.09
N THR A 102 -4.10 -15.71 9.15
CA THR A 102 -4.98 -16.24 10.17
C THR A 102 -5.30 -17.71 9.91
N SER A 103 -5.93 -18.39 10.88
CA SER A 103 -6.37 -19.78 10.72
C SER A 103 -7.40 -20.00 9.62
N THR A 104 -8.15 -18.95 9.24
CA THR A 104 -9.11 -18.98 8.12
C THR A 104 -8.50 -18.56 6.79
N GLY A 105 -7.19 -18.25 6.76
CA GLY A 105 -6.46 -17.85 5.54
C GLY A 105 -6.54 -16.36 5.18
N LEU A 106 -6.89 -15.48 6.14
CA LEU A 106 -6.84 -14.04 5.92
C LEU A 106 -5.40 -13.54 5.99
N HIS A 107 -4.96 -12.83 4.94
CA HIS A 107 -3.61 -12.29 4.85
C HIS A 107 -3.60 -10.80 5.19
N TYR A 108 -2.70 -10.39 6.09
CA TYR A 108 -2.58 -9.00 6.49
C TYR A 108 -1.13 -8.64 6.87
N ALA A 109 -0.84 -7.35 6.90
CA ALA A 109 0.40 -6.82 7.45
C ALA A 109 0.09 -5.78 8.53
N VAL A 110 0.94 -5.71 9.55
CA VAL A 110 0.87 -4.74 10.64
C VAL A 110 1.96 -3.70 10.45
N LEU A 111 1.59 -2.43 10.47
CA LEU A 111 2.51 -1.31 10.34
C LEU A 111 2.31 -0.32 11.49
N GLU A 112 3.31 0.47 11.72
CA GLU A 112 3.24 1.64 12.59
C GLU A 112 2.13 2.57 12.11
N TRP A 113 1.33 3.06 13.05
CA TRP A 113 0.43 4.19 12.78
C TRP A 113 1.23 5.49 12.83
N VAL A 114 1.18 6.26 11.76
CA VAL A 114 1.79 7.58 11.70
C VAL A 114 0.69 8.63 11.72
N GLU A 115 0.75 9.51 12.72
CA GLU A 115 -0.16 10.65 12.82
C GLU A 115 0.18 11.69 11.75
N GLY A 116 -0.83 12.34 11.24
CA GLY A 116 -0.70 13.42 10.26
C GLY A 116 -1.88 13.50 9.30
N ASP A 117 -1.99 14.66 8.67
CA ASP A 117 -3.02 14.93 7.69
C ASP A 117 -2.44 14.84 6.27
N PRO A 118 -3.06 14.05 5.38
CA PRO A 118 -2.64 14.00 3.99
C PRO A 118 -2.89 15.36 3.32
N LYS A 119 -1.86 15.91 2.70
CA LYS A 119 -1.98 17.13 1.89
C LYS A 119 -2.57 16.80 0.52
N PRO A 120 -3.50 17.60 0.01
CA PRO A 120 -3.96 17.50 -1.36
C PRO A 120 -2.81 17.74 -2.37
N ALA A 121 -2.96 17.23 -3.57
CA ALA A 121 -1.99 17.49 -4.63
C ALA A 121 -1.86 19.01 -4.89
N GLY A 122 -0.63 19.49 -5.02
CA GLY A 122 -0.33 20.89 -5.24
C GLY A 122 -0.41 21.81 -4.00
N CYS A 123 -0.70 21.26 -2.81
CA CYS A 123 -0.84 22.02 -1.57
C CYS A 123 0.39 21.99 -0.66
N LEU A 124 1.50 21.42 -1.10
CA LEU A 124 2.75 21.46 -0.35
C LEU A 124 3.39 22.85 -0.47
N ASN A 125 3.82 23.41 0.67
CA ASN A 125 4.63 24.61 0.67
C ASN A 125 6.09 24.28 0.35
N GLU A 126 6.93 25.31 0.21
CA GLU A 126 8.34 25.19 -0.18
C GLU A 126 9.15 24.33 0.81
N ALA A 127 8.95 24.52 2.12
CA ALA A 127 9.63 23.76 3.16
C ALA A 127 9.23 22.27 3.13
N GLU A 128 7.94 21.99 2.95
CA GLU A 128 7.43 20.62 2.82
C GLU A 128 7.94 19.93 1.55
N MET A 129 8.03 20.68 0.43
CA MET A 129 8.63 20.17 -0.81
C MET A 129 10.11 19.85 -0.64
N PHE A 130 10.85 20.71 0.07
CA PHE A 130 12.26 20.48 0.36
C PHE A 130 12.45 19.25 1.26
N GLU A 131 11.66 19.10 2.31
CA GLU A 131 11.69 17.90 3.17
C GLU A 131 11.37 16.62 2.39
N LEU A 132 10.34 16.66 1.54
CA LEU A 132 9.98 15.53 0.67
C LEU A 132 11.16 15.15 -0.24
N GLY A 133 11.82 16.15 -0.83
CA GLY A 133 13.01 15.96 -1.66
C GLY A 133 14.16 15.32 -0.89
N GLN A 134 14.41 15.78 0.34
CA GLN A 134 15.44 15.21 1.20
C GLN A 134 15.15 13.75 1.55
N HIS A 135 13.91 13.41 1.91
CA HIS A 135 13.53 12.04 2.23
C HIS A 135 13.61 11.13 1.00
N THR A 136 13.18 11.62 -0.16
CA THR A 136 13.32 10.91 -1.43
C THR A 136 14.79 10.64 -1.77
N GLY A 137 15.68 11.64 -1.58
CA GLY A 137 17.11 11.49 -1.77
C GLY A 137 17.73 10.44 -0.84
N LYS A 138 17.36 10.47 0.45
CA LYS A 138 17.82 9.44 1.43
C LYS A 138 17.36 8.04 1.02
N MET A 139 16.09 7.91 0.60
CA MET A 139 15.55 6.65 0.12
C MET A 139 16.33 6.11 -1.10
N HIS A 140 16.58 6.94 -2.10
CA HIS A 140 17.35 6.54 -3.27
C HIS A 140 18.77 6.12 -2.90
N LYS A 141 19.44 6.89 -2.03
CA LYS A 141 20.80 6.55 -1.56
C LYS A 141 20.83 5.20 -0.86
N TRP A 142 19.87 4.92 0.01
CA TRP A 142 19.77 3.63 0.71
C TRP A 142 19.50 2.49 -0.27
N LEU A 143 18.56 2.66 -1.22
CA LEU A 143 18.22 1.66 -2.23
C LEU A 143 19.40 1.31 -3.14
N GLN A 144 20.31 2.24 -3.41
CA GLN A 144 21.55 1.95 -4.17
C GLN A 144 22.49 1.01 -3.42
N SER A 145 22.49 1.04 -2.08
CA SER A 145 23.31 0.16 -1.23
C SER A 145 22.57 -1.12 -0.83
N ALA A 146 21.25 -1.15 -0.93
CA ALA A 146 20.44 -2.34 -0.67
C ALA A 146 20.71 -3.41 -1.73
N ARG A 147 20.56 -4.68 -1.34
CA ARG A 147 20.68 -5.79 -2.31
C ARG A 147 19.81 -5.55 -3.52
N PRO A 148 20.35 -5.71 -4.74
CA PRO A 148 19.53 -5.61 -5.94
C PRO A 148 18.32 -6.52 -5.78
N LEU A 149 17.13 -5.98 -5.97
CA LEU A 149 15.96 -6.84 -6.17
C LEU A 149 16.26 -7.68 -7.41
N ASP A 150 16.10 -9.01 -7.32
CA ASP A 150 16.18 -9.93 -8.46
C ASP A 150 15.02 -9.67 -9.47
N LYS A 151 14.76 -8.43 -9.74
CA LYS A 151 13.86 -8.00 -10.79
C LYS A 151 14.68 -7.43 -11.91
N PRO A 152 14.48 -7.90 -13.14
CA PRO A 152 15.04 -7.21 -14.28
C PRO A 152 14.62 -5.74 -14.21
N ALA A 153 15.57 -4.84 -14.43
CA ALA A 153 15.26 -3.42 -14.55
C ALA A 153 14.11 -3.27 -15.53
N TRP A 154 13.04 -2.62 -15.10
CA TRP A 154 11.92 -2.36 -16.00
C TRP A 154 12.46 -1.53 -17.17
N GLN A 155 12.50 -2.13 -18.33
CA GLN A 155 12.78 -1.42 -19.56
C GLN A 155 11.44 -1.14 -20.23
N PRO A 156 11.07 0.13 -20.40
CA PRO A 156 9.84 0.45 -21.07
C PRO A 156 9.89 -0.08 -22.52
N ASP A 157 8.93 -0.94 -22.87
CA ASP A 157 8.69 -1.28 -24.26
C ASP A 157 8.16 -0.02 -24.98
N LYS A 158 9.08 0.79 -25.47
CA LYS A 158 8.78 2.04 -26.13
C LYS A 158 7.82 1.86 -27.32
N GLU A 159 8.00 0.79 -28.08
CA GLU A 159 7.14 0.50 -29.24
C GLU A 159 5.75 0.02 -28.82
N GLY A 160 5.67 -0.84 -27.81
CA GLY A 160 4.40 -1.26 -27.22
C GLY A 160 3.61 -0.10 -26.66
N TYR A 161 4.30 0.77 -25.92
CA TYR A 161 3.69 2.00 -25.37
C TYR A 161 3.16 2.92 -26.46
N LEU A 162 3.93 3.14 -27.51
CA LEU A 162 3.51 3.98 -28.64
C LEU A 162 2.35 3.36 -29.43
N ARG A 163 2.32 2.01 -29.57
CA ARG A 163 1.17 1.32 -30.19
C ARG A 163 -0.09 1.50 -29.39
N GLU A 164 -0.02 1.31 -28.08
CA GLU A 164 -1.16 1.48 -27.19
C GLU A 164 -1.66 2.92 -27.14
N TRP A 165 -0.73 3.89 -27.09
CA TRP A 165 -1.05 5.31 -27.16
C TRP A 165 -1.76 5.67 -28.47
N ARG A 166 -1.26 5.20 -29.61
CA ARG A 166 -1.90 5.43 -30.94
C ARG A 166 -3.29 4.81 -30.99
N LYS A 167 -3.46 3.59 -30.47
CA LYS A 167 -4.77 2.93 -30.38
C LYS A 167 -5.75 3.79 -29.58
N ASN A 168 -5.35 4.23 -28.38
CA ASN A 168 -6.20 5.03 -27.52
C ASN A 168 -6.52 6.40 -28.14
N TRP A 169 -5.54 7.00 -28.83
CA TRP A 169 -5.72 8.24 -29.56
C TRP A 169 -6.75 8.09 -30.69
N ASN A 170 -6.62 7.05 -31.51
CA ASN A 170 -7.57 6.80 -32.60
C ASN A 170 -8.97 6.53 -32.08
N GLN A 171 -9.12 5.76 -31.01
CA GLN A 171 -10.41 5.55 -30.36
C GLN A 171 -11.04 6.85 -29.83
N ALA A 172 -10.23 7.73 -29.24
CA ALA A 172 -10.67 9.03 -28.79
C ALA A 172 -11.11 9.95 -29.94
N MET A 173 -10.38 9.91 -31.05
CA MET A 173 -10.73 10.66 -32.25
C MET A 173 -11.99 10.13 -32.94
N GLU A 174 -12.20 8.80 -32.94
CA GLU A 174 -13.42 8.16 -33.50
C GLU A 174 -14.66 8.42 -32.63
N ALA A 175 -14.48 8.55 -31.30
CA ALA A 175 -15.57 8.85 -30.38
C ALA A 175 -16.10 10.30 -30.52
N GLY A 176 -15.39 11.16 -31.26
CA GLY A 176 -15.78 12.52 -31.57
C GLY A 176 -15.81 13.47 -30.36
N ASP A 177 -16.39 14.64 -30.57
CA ASP A 177 -16.43 15.74 -29.60
C ASP A 177 -17.24 15.45 -28.30
N GLU A 178 -18.00 14.36 -28.25
CA GLU A 178 -18.80 14.02 -27.05
C GLU A 178 -17.96 13.82 -25.80
N ILE A 179 -16.79 13.17 -25.91
CA ILE A 179 -15.88 12.96 -24.78
C ILE A 179 -15.26 14.28 -24.30
N VAL A 180 -14.92 15.17 -25.24
CA VAL A 180 -14.36 16.49 -24.93
C VAL A 180 -15.39 17.36 -24.24
N LEU A 181 -16.64 17.34 -24.69
CA LEU A 181 -17.76 18.05 -24.09
C LEU A 181 -18.08 17.54 -22.69
N GLU A 182 -18.03 16.23 -22.47
CA GLU A 182 -18.25 15.64 -21.16
C GLU A 182 -17.12 15.99 -20.17
N TRP A 183 -15.90 16.07 -20.65
CA TRP A 183 -14.74 16.48 -19.84
C TRP A 183 -14.83 17.97 -19.45
N GLN A 184 -15.19 18.84 -20.40
CA GLN A 184 -15.42 20.27 -20.16
C GLN A 184 -16.58 20.56 -19.20
N ARG A 185 -17.59 19.68 -19.13
CA ARG A 185 -18.70 19.81 -18.18
C ARG A 185 -18.35 19.40 -16.75
N ARG A 186 -17.25 18.67 -16.54
CA ARG A 186 -16.76 18.20 -15.25
C ARG A 186 -15.63 19.03 -14.67
N SER A 187 -15.10 20.00 -15.43
CA SER A 187 -14.10 20.98 -15.03
C SER A 187 -14.74 22.24 -14.51
#